data_aabc4b633bc51365890cd9c31f7b6127
#
_entry.id   aabc4b633bc51365890cd9c31f7b6127
#
_cell.length_a   1.000
_cell.length_b   1.000
_cell.length_c   1.000
_cell.angle_alpha   90.00
_cell.angle_beta   90.00
_cell.angle_gamma   90.00
#
_symmetry.space_group_name_H-M   'P 1'
#
loop_
_entity.id
_entity.type
_entity.pdbx_description
1 polymer ?
#
loop_
_entity_poly.entity_id
_entity_poly.type
_entity_poly.pdbx_seq_one_letter_code
_entity_poly.pdbx_strand_id
1 'polypeptide(L)'
;AMRDMGRPMWVLHVNLAPEVKQGPDAWTTTILISPELGDYSVIQSSVDGSSNTSIVPSAVAMPVDGDGPIIVAVHAVSPREGYMQKWRDDLLWLSDQCAASNVIMAGDFNATVDHMSAFGINGGVLGNCRDAASDSGNGAVGTWSTDVPALMGAPIDHVLYSTHWVPTGSVVLRSFDQTGSDHRPLV
;
A
#
# COMPACT_ATOMS: atom_id res chain seq x y z
N ALA A 1 7.01 -13.58 13.38
CA ALA A 1 7.01 -13.61 11.90
C ALA A 1 8.43 -13.52 11.33
N MET A 2 9.25 -12.55 11.73
CA MET A 2 10.60 -12.34 11.16
C MET A 2 11.59 -13.49 11.43
N ARG A 3 11.49 -14.19 12.58
CA ARG A 3 12.32 -15.37 12.86
C ARG A 3 11.99 -16.58 11.98
N ASP A 4 10.77 -16.62 11.47
CA ASP A 4 10.28 -17.76 10.68
C ASP A 4 10.60 -17.61 9.18
N MET A 5 10.91 -16.40 8.71
CA MET A 5 11.29 -16.15 7.31
C MET A 5 12.75 -16.51 7.01
N GLY A 6 13.58 -16.74 8.04
CA GLY A 6 14.96 -17.18 7.88
C GLY A 6 15.92 -16.17 7.22
N ARG A 7 15.44 -14.95 6.93
CA ARG A 7 16.23 -13.86 6.34
C ARG A 7 16.14 -12.60 7.18
N PRO A 8 17.23 -11.86 7.37
CA PRO A 8 17.18 -10.54 7.99
C PRO A 8 16.37 -9.59 7.09
N MET A 9 15.59 -8.70 7.71
CA MET A 9 14.83 -7.65 7.01
C MET A 9 15.03 -6.34 7.76
N TRP A 10 15.15 -5.23 7.05
CA TRP A 10 14.96 -3.92 7.62
C TRP A 10 13.48 -3.73 7.97
N VAL A 11 13.21 -3.22 9.16
CA VAL A 11 11.85 -2.95 9.63
C VAL A 11 11.70 -1.46 9.79
N LEU A 12 10.87 -0.87 8.95
CA LEU A 12 10.52 0.54 8.99
C LEU A 12 9.07 0.66 9.46
N HIS A 13 8.85 1.36 10.56
CA HIS A 13 7.56 1.44 11.23
C HIS A 13 7.13 2.90 11.39
N VAL A 14 5.92 3.21 10.96
CA VAL A 14 5.31 4.53 11.06
C VAL A 14 4.03 4.45 11.87
N ASN A 15 3.92 5.29 12.90
CA ASN A 15 2.74 5.44 13.75
C ASN A 15 2.04 6.76 13.45
N LEU A 16 0.72 6.80 13.62
CA LEU A 16 -0.10 7.99 13.43
C LEU A 16 0.35 9.18 14.29
N ALA A 17 0.77 8.92 15.53
CA ALA A 17 1.37 9.92 16.39
C ALA A 17 2.37 9.25 17.33
N PRO A 18 3.57 9.84 17.52
CA PRO A 18 4.57 9.32 18.47
C PRO A 18 4.06 9.25 19.90
N GLU A 19 3.04 10.04 20.23
CA GLU A 19 2.48 10.18 21.58
C GLU A 19 1.37 9.15 21.88
N VAL A 20 0.78 8.52 20.85
CA VAL A 20 -0.26 7.50 21.02
C VAL A 20 0.39 6.13 21.16
N LYS A 21 0.92 5.85 22.35
CA LYS A 21 1.59 4.56 22.65
C LYS A 21 0.67 3.35 22.71
N GLN A 22 -0.65 3.51 22.56
CA GLN A 22 -1.67 2.46 22.69
C GLN A 22 -2.87 2.73 21.79
N GLY A 23 -2.63 2.88 20.49
CA GLY A 23 -3.71 2.87 19.49
C GLY A 23 -3.98 1.46 18.97
N PRO A 24 -5.11 1.22 18.29
CA PRO A 24 -5.34 -0.01 17.51
C PRO A 24 -4.20 -0.26 16.53
N ASP A 25 -3.87 -1.52 16.26
CA ASP A 25 -2.81 -1.92 15.30
C ASP A 25 -3.04 -1.32 13.90
N ALA A 26 -4.30 -1.05 13.55
CA ALA A 26 -4.69 -0.35 12.32
C ALA A 26 -4.11 1.08 12.18
N TRP A 27 -3.59 1.66 13.24
CA TRP A 27 -2.97 3.00 13.22
C TRP A 27 -1.47 2.96 12.97
N THR A 28 -0.96 1.83 12.54
CA THR A 28 0.45 1.64 12.24
C THR A 28 0.64 1.03 10.86
N THR A 29 1.71 1.43 10.18
CA THR A 29 2.11 0.84 8.91
C THR A 29 3.56 0.43 8.98
N THR A 30 3.85 -0.79 8.54
CA THR A 30 5.20 -1.36 8.61
C THR A 30 5.65 -1.78 7.21
N ILE A 31 6.86 -1.38 6.86
CA ILE A 31 7.56 -1.85 5.67
C ILE A 31 8.66 -2.83 6.10
N LEU A 32 8.75 -3.96 5.43
CA LEU A 32 9.85 -4.91 5.53
C LEU A 32 10.62 -4.89 4.22
N ILE A 33 11.89 -4.49 4.27
CA ILE A 33 12.76 -4.38 3.09
C ILE A 33 13.93 -5.36 3.24
N SER A 34 14.19 -6.14 2.19
CA SER A 34 15.38 -6.99 2.13
C SER A 34 16.65 -6.13 2.11
N PRO A 35 17.68 -6.42 2.93
CA PRO A 35 18.98 -5.77 2.83
C PRO A 35 19.66 -5.90 1.46
N GLU A 36 19.23 -6.85 0.65
CA GLU A 36 19.71 -7.02 -0.73
C GLU A 36 19.33 -5.83 -1.65
N LEU A 37 18.32 -5.03 -1.25
CA LEU A 37 17.92 -3.79 -1.93
C LEU A 37 18.75 -2.56 -1.49
N GLY A 38 19.69 -2.72 -0.57
CA GLY A 38 20.47 -1.62 0.01
C GLY A 38 19.82 -1.01 1.25
N ASP A 39 20.31 0.18 1.62
CA ASP A 39 19.83 0.92 2.78
C ASP A 39 18.68 1.83 2.41
N TYR A 40 17.66 1.85 3.25
CA TYR A 40 16.46 2.66 3.09
C TYR A 40 16.21 3.55 4.29
N SER A 41 15.70 4.76 4.04
CA SER A 41 15.20 5.67 5.07
C SER A 41 13.72 5.93 4.90
N VAL A 42 12.97 6.05 6.00
CA VAL A 42 11.57 6.48 5.98
C VAL A 42 11.49 7.99 5.89
N ILE A 43 10.67 8.48 4.96
CA ILE A 43 10.35 9.89 4.83
C ILE A 43 8.94 10.11 5.37
N GLN A 44 8.83 10.95 6.38
CA GLN A 44 7.59 11.51 6.85
C GLN A 44 7.41 12.93 6.29
N SER A 45 6.16 13.40 6.21
CA SER A 45 5.89 14.77 5.85
C SER A 45 6.70 15.72 6.74
N SER A 46 7.54 16.54 6.12
CA SER A 46 8.38 17.52 6.82
C SER A 46 7.63 18.81 7.20
N VAL A 47 6.36 18.93 6.77
CA VAL A 47 5.61 20.20 6.91
C VAL A 47 4.98 20.34 8.29
N ASP A 48 4.46 19.26 8.85
CA ASP A 48 3.73 19.29 10.14
C ASP A 48 3.97 18.08 11.04
N GLY A 49 4.84 17.13 10.61
CA GLY A 49 5.09 15.89 11.31
C GLY A 49 3.91 14.91 11.27
N SER A 50 2.88 15.20 10.46
CA SER A 50 1.73 14.34 10.27
C SER A 50 2.06 13.11 9.43
N SER A 51 1.15 12.13 9.43
CA SER A 51 1.22 10.98 8.52
C SER A 51 1.05 11.43 7.06
N ASN A 52 1.61 10.69 6.13
CA ASN A 52 1.50 10.97 4.70
C ASN A 52 0.05 10.85 4.17
N THR A 53 -0.80 10.06 4.84
CA THR A 53 -2.24 9.97 4.62
C THR A 53 -3.00 10.48 5.84
N SER A 54 -4.27 10.86 5.69
CA SER A 54 -4.99 11.77 6.57
C SER A 54 -5.34 11.22 7.96
N ILE A 55 -5.63 9.92 8.08
CA ILE A 55 -6.10 9.29 9.35
C ILE A 55 -5.21 8.12 9.74
N VAL A 56 -4.94 7.23 8.82
CA VAL A 56 -4.04 6.09 9.00
C VAL A 56 -2.75 6.35 8.25
N PRO A 57 -1.58 6.01 8.83
CA PRO A 57 -0.31 6.42 8.24
C PRO A 57 0.06 5.54 7.06
N SER A 58 0.36 6.15 5.92
CA SER A 58 1.15 5.52 4.86
C SER A 58 2.62 5.85 5.05
N ALA A 59 3.51 4.95 4.69
CA ALA A 59 4.95 5.13 4.87
C ALA A 59 5.65 5.18 3.51
N VAL A 60 6.58 6.11 3.34
CA VAL A 60 7.45 6.20 2.16
C VAL A 60 8.87 5.85 2.58
N ALA A 61 9.45 4.84 1.96
CA ALA A 61 10.84 4.46 2.11
C ALA A 61 11.62 4.81 0.83
N MET A 62 12.71 5.54 0.98
CA MET A 62 13.59 5.92 -0.13
C MET A 62 14.96 5.27 0.04
N PRO A 63 15.59 4.80 -1.06
CA PRO A 63 16.95 4.32 -1.02
C PRO A 63 17.90 5.47 -0.63
N VAL A 64 18.83 5.20 0.29
CA VAL A 64 19.76 6.20 0.81
C VAL A 64 20.78 6.63 -0.24
N ASP A 65 21.23 5.70 -1.07
CA ASP A 65 22.18 5.91 -2.16
C ASP A 65 21.52 6.37 -3.47
N GLY A 66 20.19 6.39 -3.52
CA GLY A 66 19.42 6.73 -4.71
C GLY A 66 19.22 5.57 -5.69
N ASP A 67 19.82 4.41 -5.43
CA ASP A 67 19.66 3.21 -6.25
C ASP A 67 18.52 2.34 -5.69
N GLY A 68 17.55 2.01 -6.51
CA GLY A 68 16.40 1.20 -6.13
C GLY A 68 15.05 1.93 -6.21
N PRO A 69 13.92 1.24 -5.97
CA PRO A 69 12.61 1.84 -6.00
C PRO A 69 12.31 2.69 -4.76
N ILE A 70 11.51 3.72 -4.94
CA ILE A 70 10.75 4.30 -3.82
C ILE A 70 9.67 3.28 -3.46
N ILE A 71 9.61 2.91 -2.19
CA ILE A 71 8.63 1.94 -1.68
C ILE A 71 7.61 2.70 -0.83
N VAL A 72 6.33 2.58 -1.18
CA VAL A 72 5.23 3.19 -0.43
C VAL A 72 4.36 2.08 0.16
N ALA A 73 4.34 1.96 1.48
CA ALA A 73 3.35 1.15 2.16
C ALA A 73 2.09 1.98 2.38
N VAL A 74 1.00 1.50 1.84
CA VAL A 74 -0.26 2.24 1.74
C VAL A 74 -1.25 1.79 2.80
N HIS A 75 -1.88 2.78 3.44
CA HIS A 75 -3.08 2.61 4.22
C HIS A 75 -3.92 3.89 4.10
N ALA A 76 -4.78 3.95 3.11
CA ALA A 76 -5.72 5.06 2.94
C ALA A 76 -6.92 4.91 3.88
N VAL A 77 -7.54 6.02 4.28
CA VAL A 77 -8.75 5.97 5.10
C VAL A 77 -9.91 5.34 4.32
N SER A 78 -10.77 4.59 5.00
CA SER A 78 -11.94 3.96 4.35
C SER A 78 -12.99 5.00 3.91
N PRO A 79 -13.65 4.81 2.74
CA PRO A 79 -14.71 5.70 2.22
C PRO A 79 -16.02 5.50 3.01
N ARG A 80 -16.19 6.24 4.08
CA ARG A 80 -17.38 6.21 4.94
C ARG A 80 -17.89 7.62 5.20
N GLU A 81 -19.10 7.73 5.72
CA GLU A 81 -19.70 9.02 6.08
C GLU A 81 -18.74 9.86 6.93
N GLY A 82 -18.58 11.12 6.57
CA GLY A 82 -17.65 12.05 7.21
C GLY A 82 -16.17 11.92 6.78
N TYR A 83 -15.79 10.87 6.05
CA TYR A 83 -14.40 10.64 5.62
C TYR A 83 -14.19 10.69 4.10
N MET A 84 -15.24 10.82 3.31
CA MET A 84 -15.16 10.79 1.84
C MET A 84 -14.16 11.80 1.26
N GLN A 85 -14.08 13.01 1.83
CA GLN A 85 -13.11 14.00 1.36
C GLN A 85 -11.69 13.57 1.68
N LYS A 86 -11.44 13.13 2.92
CA LYS A 86 -10.12 12.63 3.35
C LYS A 86 -9.64 11.43 2.53
N TRP A 87 -10.56 10.51 2.22
CA TRP A 87 -10.27 9.38 1.34
C TRP A 87 -9.85 9.84 -0.07
N ARG A 88 -10.51 10.84 -0.64
CA ARG A 88 -10.12 11.40 -1.93
C ARG A 88 -8.76 12.11 -1.86
N ASP A 89 -8.53 12.85 -0.77
CA ASP A 89 -7.28 13.55 -0.54
C ASP A 89 -6.12 12.53 -0.38
N ASP A 90 -6.36 11.40 0.31
CA ASP A 90 -5.41 10.29 0.42
C ASP A 90 -5.09 9.70 -0.96
N LEU A 91 -6.11 9.40 -1.80
CA LEU A 91 -5.89 8.89 -3.15
C LEU A 91 -5.16 9.90 -4.04
N LEU A 92 -5.43 11.19 -3.89
CA LEU A 92 -4.72 12.24 -4.62
C LEU A 92 -3.24 12.28 -4.20
N TRP A 93 -2.96 12.25 -2.89
CA TRP A 93 -1.59 12.17 -2.38
C TRP A 93 -0.86 10.93 -2.90
N LEU A 94 -1.51 9.76 -2.93
CA LEU A 94 -0.96 8.54 -3.49
C LEU A 94 -0.71 8.65 -5.00
N SER A 95 -1.60 9.33 -5.73
CA SER A 95 -1.40 9.62 -7.16
C SER A 95 -0.14 10.44 -7.41
N ASP A 96 0.16 11.39 -6.54
CA ASP A 96 1.37 12.22 -6.63
C ASP A 96 2.65 11.39 -6.42
N GLN A 97 2.61 10.34 -5.59
CA GLN A 97 3.76 9.43 -5.43
C GLN A 97 4.09 8.70 -6.73
N CYS A 98 3.12 8.46 -7.60
CA CYS A 98 3.28 7.86 -8.92
C CYS A 98 3.89 8.78 -9.98
N ALA A 99 4.27 10.00 -9.63
CA ALA A 99 5.06 10.87 -10.51
C ALA A 99 6.52 10.42 -10.62
N ALA A 100 7.03 9.66 -9.64
CA ALA A 100 8.37 9.08 -9.69
C ALA A 100 8.45 7.96 -10.74
N SER A 101 9.58 7.90 -11.45
CA SER A 101 9.80 6.90 -12.51
C SER A 101 10.06 5.49 -11.99
N ASN A 102 10.50 5.36 -10.72
CA ASN A 102 10.85 4.09 -10.08
C ASN A 102 10.17 3.99 -8.71
N VAL A 103 8.90 3.59 -8.70
CA VAL A 103 8.09 3.48 -7.47
C VAL A 103 7.30 2.17 -7.47
N ILE A 104 7.18 1.59 -6.28
CA ILE A 104 6.28 0.48 -5.96
C ILE A 104 5.45 0.91 -4.75
N MET A 105 4.14 0.83 -4.85
CA MET A 105 3.21 1.08 -3.75
C MET A 105 2.44 -0.20 -3.44
N ALA A 106 2.35 -0.58 -2.18
CA ALA A 106 1.62 -1.77 -1.77
C ALA A 106 0.86 -1.54 -0.47
N GLY A 107 -0.34 -2.08 -0.37
CA GLY A 107 -1.15 -2.02 0.84
C GLY A 107 -2.64 -1.84 0.59
N ASP A 108 -3.35 -1.40 1.62
CA ASP A 108 -4.78 -1.11 1.58
C ASP A 108 -5.04 0.32 1.08
N PHE A 109 -5.58 0.42 -0.13
CA PHE A 109 -6.00 1.69 -0.73
C PHE A 109 -7.43 2.06 -0.33
N ASN A 110 -8.17 1.15 0.30
CA ASN A 110 -9.60 1.30 0.55
C ASN A 110 -10.36 1.75 -0.71
N ALA A 111 -9.89 1.35 -1.87
CA ALA A 111 -10.37 1.74 -3.19
C ALA A 111 -10.17 0.60 -4.18
N THR A 112 -11.10 0.36 -5.06
CA THR A 112 -10.91 -0.51 -6.22
C THR A 112 -10.24 0.25 -7.37
N VAL A 113 -9.79 -0.47 -8.39
CA VAL A 113 -9.24 0.13 -9.63
C VAL A 113 -10.21 1.16 -10.24
N ASP A 114 -11.52 0.90 -10.21
CA ASP A 114 -12.52 1.83 -10.73
C ASP A 114 -12.54 3.16 -9.98
N HIS A 115 -12.38 3.12 -8.66
CA HIS A 115 -12.28 4.34 -7.83
C HIS A 115 -10.99 5.12 -8.12
N MET A 116 -9.86 4.41 -8.24
CA MET A 116 -8.55 5.01 -8.47
C MET A 116 -8.40 5.59 -9.88
N SER A 117 -9.09 5.02 -10.89
CA SER A 117 -8.97 5.43 -12.29
C SER A 117 -9.35 6.88 -12.53
N ALA A 118 -10.17 7.49 -11.66
CA ALA A 118 -10.48 8.91 -11.69
C ALA A 118 -9.25 9.82 -11.45
N PHE A 119 -8.18 9.27 -10.86
CA PHE A 119 -6.91 9.95 -10.59
C PHE A 119 -5.78 9.43 -11.50
N GLY A 120 -6.09 8.52 -12.43
CA GLY A 120 -5.12 7.95 -13.37
C GLY A 120 -4.78 8.95 -14.48
N ILE A 121 -3.52 8.93 -14.90
CA ILE A 121 -3.01 9.70 -16.05
C ILE A 121 -2.20 8.79 -16.97
N ASN A 122 -2.11 9.13 -18.24
CA ASN A 122 -1.31 8.38 -19.24
C ASN A 122 -1.62 6.87 -19.29
N GLY A 123 -2.87 6.47 -18.99
CA GLY A 123 -3.26 5.06 -18.94
C GLY A 123 -2.89 4.34 -17.63
N GLY A 124 -2.42 5.06 -16.63
CA GLY A 124 -2.26 4.54 -15.27
C GLY A 124 -3.58 4.41 -14.54
N VAL A 125 -3.60 3.57 -13.51
CA VAL A 125 -4.75 3.38 -12.61
C VAL A 125 -4.80 4.49 -11.56
N LEU A 126 -3.64 4.91 -11.06
CA LEU A 126 -3.49 5.99 -10.08
C LEU A 126 -2.21 6.76 -10.43
N GLY A 127 -2.33 8.04 -10.79
CA GLY A 127 -1.22 8.74 -11.41
C GLY A 127 -0.71 7.98 -12.64
N ASN A 128 0.60 7.82 -12.80
CA ASN A 128 1.21 7.01 -13.86
C ASN A 128 1.33 5.52 -13.50
N CYS A 129 0.94 5.10 -12.28
CA CYS A 129 1.09 3.72 -11.84
C CYS A 129 0.02 2.80 -12.41
N ARG A 130 0.41 1.55 -12.64
CA ARG A 130 -0.44 0.44 -13.07
C ARG A 130 -0.64 -0.54 -11.92
N ASP A 131 -1.70 -1.35 -11.98
CA ASP A 131 -2.01 -2.34 -10.96
C ASP A 131 -1.55 -3.74 -11.38
N ALA A 132 -0.69 -4.35 -10.56
CA ALA A 132 -0.12 -5.67 -10.86
C ALA A 132 -1.17 -6.78 -10.93
N ALA A 133 -2.22 -6.70 -10.09
CA ALA A 133 -3.29 -7.68 -10.09
C ALA A 133 -4.12 -7.59 -11.38
N SER A 134 -4.44 -6.38 -11.83
CA SER A 134 -5.17 -6.15 -13.10
C SER A 134 -4.35 -6.62 -14.30
N ASP A 135 -3.06 -6.27 -14.36
CA ASP A 135 -2.19 -6.64 -15.47
C ASP A 135 -1.90 -8.16 -15.53
N SER A 136 -2.04 -8.87 -14.41
CA SER A 136 -1.91 -10.34 -14.34
C SER A 136 -3.25 -11.10 -14.41
N GLY A 137 -4.39 -10.40 -14.61
CA GLY A 137 -5.71 -11.02 -14.75
C GLY A 137 -6.39 -11.38 -13.44
N ASN A 138 -5.89 -10.91 -12.30
CA ASN A 138 -6.43 -11.16 -10.95
C ASN A 138 -7.08 -9.94 -10.30
N GLY A 139 -7.21 -8.82 -11.01
CA GLY A 139 -7.71 -7.55 -10.47
C GLY A 139 -9.14 -7.56 -9.94
N ALA A 140 -9.93 -8.60 -10.26
CA ALA A 140 -11.30 -8.78 -9.75
C ALA A 140 -11.39 -9.72 -8.54
N VAL A 141 -10.27 -10.24 -8.05
CA VAL A 141 -10.25 -11.14 -6.88
C VAL A 141 -10.22 -10.31 -5.61
N GLY A 142 -11.29 -10.37 -4.80
CA GLY A 142 -11.42 -9.56 -3.58
C GLY A 142 -10.39 -9.94 -2.52
N THR A 143 -9.77 -8.90 -1.97
CA THR A 143 -8.85 -8.99 -0.85
C THR A 143 -9.58 -8.77 0.49
N TRP A 144 -10.69 -8.06 0.50
CA TRP A 144 -11.56 -7.78 1.66
C TRP A 144 -13.03 -8.09 1.34
N SER A 145 -13.91 -8.61 2.19
CA SER A 145 -13.56 -9.20 3.49
C SER A 145 -13.33 -10.71 3.35
N THR A 146 -12.55 -11.31 4.28
CA THR A 146 -12.40 -12.77 4.39
C THR A 146 -13.70 -13.49 4.78
N ASP A 147 -14.74 -12.77 5.24
CA ASP A 147 -16.05 -13.31 5.59
C ASP A 147 -16.88 -13.76 4.39
N VAL A 148 -16.50 -13.36 3.19
CA VAL A 148 -17.18 -13.74 1.95
C VAL A 148 -16.21 -14.42 0.97
N PRO A 149 -16.71 -15.26 0.04
CA PRO A 149 -15.85 -15.79 -1.03
C PRO A 149 -15.10 -14.69 -1.76
N ALA A 150 -13.84 -14.92 -2.13
CA ALA A 150 -12.99 -13.89 -2.73
C ALA A 150 -13.58 -13.24 -4.00
N LEU A 151 -14.36 -13.97 -4.79
CA LEU A 151 -15.05 -13.41 -5.98
C LEU A 151 -16.25 -12.51 -5.62
N MET A 152 -16.64 -12.43 -4.35
CA MET A 152 -17.69 -11.54 -3.85
C MET A 152 -17.14 -10.44 -2.95
N GLY A 153 -15.85 -10.49 -2.63
CA GLY A 153 -15.13 -9.48 -1.85
C GLY A 153 -14.73 -8.29 -2.71
N ALA A 154 -14.29 -7.22 -2.04
CA ALA A 154 -13.76 -6.04 -2.69
C ALA A 154 -12.24 -6.15 -2.88
N PRO A 155 -11.70 -5.94 -4.09
CA PRO A 155 -10.26 -5.85 -4.32
C PRO A 155 -9.79 -4.43 -3.95
N ILE A 156 -9.41 -4.22 -2.69
CA ILE A 156 -9.01 -2.91 -2.15
C ILE A 156 -7.56 -2.85 -1.71
N ASP A 157 -6.90 -4.00 -1.64
CA ASP A 157 -5.44 -4.09 -1.47
C ASP A 157 -4.78 -4.26 -2.84
N HIS A 158 -3.77 -3.45 -3.12
CA HIS A 158 -3.12 -3.41 -4.41
C HIS A 158 -1.60 -3.39 -4.30
N VAL A 159 -0.95 -3.83 -5.37
CA VAL A 159 0.45 -3.54 -5.66
C VAL A 159 0.48 -2.70 -6.93
N LEU A 160 0.70 -1.39 -6.77
CA LEU A 160 0.85 -0.47 -7.89
C LEU A 160 2.34 -0.26 -8.18
N TYR A 161 2.65 -0.07 -9.46
CA TYR A 161 4.03 0.09 -9.90
C TYR A 161 4.14 1.10 -11.04
N SER A 162 5.24 1.82 -11.09
CA SER A 162 5.59 2.70 -12.21
C SER A 162 6.05 1.89 -13.43
N THR A 163 6.10 2.53 -14.59
CA THR A 163 6.48 1.90 -15.87
C THR A 163 7.90 1.33 -15.91
N HIS A 164 8.71 1.56 -14.87
CA HIS A 164 10.03 0.92 -14.71
C HIS A 164 9.91 -0.60 -14.47
N TRP A 165 8.78 -1.05 -13.92
CA TRP A 165 8.55 -2.42 -13.51
C TRP A 165 7.61 -3.16 -14.46
N VAL A 166 7.76 -4.47 -14.50
CA VAL A 166 6.84 -5.38 -15.20
C VAL A 166 6.49 -6.50 -14.22
N PRO A 167 5.21 -6.65 -13.84
CA PRO A 167 4.80 -7.71 -12.93
C PRO A 167 4.96 -9.07 -13.61
N THR A 168 5.43 -10.06 -12.88
CA THR A 168 5.50 -11.44 -13.34
C THR A 168 4.24 -12.25 -13.05
N GLY A 169 3.38 -11.73 -12.18
CA GLY A 169 2.11 -12.32 -11.79
C GLY A 169 1.62 -11.70 -10.48
N SER A 170 0.41 -12.06 -10.08
CA SER A 170 -0.13 -11.75 -8.75
C SER A 170 -1.03 -12.88 -8.28
N VAL A 171 -1.19 -13.01 -6.97
CA VAL A 171 -2.13 -13.98 -6.37
C VAL A 171 -2.67 -13.46 -5.04
N VAL A 172 -3.98 -13.60 -4.85
CA VAL A 172 -4.64 -13.38 -3.57
C VAL A 172 -4.63 -14.69 -2.78
N LEU A 173 -3.98 -14.69 -1.61
CA LEU A 173 -3.74 -15.89 -0.81
C LEU A 173 -4.95 -16.25 0.08
N ARG A 174 -5.92 -16.95 -0.50
CA ARG A 174 -7.16 -17.39 0.18
C ARG A 174 -6.94 -18.41 1.30
N SER A 175 -5.77 -19.07 1.35
CA SER A 175 -5.41 -19.97 2.44
C SER A 175 -5.24 -19.29 3.79
N PHE A 176 -5.22 -17.95 3.81
CA PHE A 176 -5.08 -17.14 5.01
C PHE A 176 -6.41 -16.58 5.54
N ASP A 177 -7.56 -16.94 4.96
CA ASP A 177 -8.89 -16.43 5.36
C ASP A 177 -9.24 -16.67 6.85
N GLN A 178 -8.58 -17.63 7.52
CA GLN A 178 -8.85 -17.96 8.92
C GLN A 178 -7.71 -17.58 9.89
N THR A 179 -6.79 -16.70 9.48
CA THR A 179 -5.63 -16.33 10.29
C THR A 179 -5.89 -15.16 11.26
N GLY A 180 -7.10 -14.62 11.28
CA GLY A 180 -7.52 -13.52 12.15
C GLY A 180 -7.46 -12.12 11.51
N SER A 181 -6.94 -12.00 10.28
CA SER A 181 -7.09 -10.80 9.47
C SER A 181 -8.36 -10.88 8.66
N ASP A 182 -9.07 -9.77 8.51
CA ASP A 182 -10.22 -9.64 7.59
C ASP A 182 -9.78 -9.28 6.15
N HIS A 183 -8.47 -9.10 5.92
CA HIS A 183 -7.88 -8.94 4.60
C HIS A 183 -7.08 -10.18 4.18
N ARG A 184 -7.12 -10.49 2.88
CA ARG A 184 -6.30 -11.52 2.24
C ARG A 184 -4.98 -10.93 1.77
N PRO A 185 -3.86 -11.60 2.04
CA PRO A 185 -2.57 -11.15 1.48
C PRO A 185 -2.59 -11.20 -0.05
N LEU A 186 -2.05 -10.15 -0.68
CA LEU A 186 -1.77 -10.06 -2.11
C LEU A 186 -0.26 -10.20 -2.34
N VAL A 187 0.15 -11.07 -3.26
CA VAL A 187 1.53 -11.32 -3.63
C VAL A 187 1.70 -11.17 -5.14
#